data_3fc66996e68b273f900ff6a33030d47a
#
_entry.id   3fc66996e68b273f900ff6a33030d47a
#
_cell.length_a   1.000
_cell.length_b   1.000
_cell.length_c   1.000
_cell.angle_alpha   90.00
_cell.angle_beta   90.00
_cell.angle_gamma   90.00
#
_symmetry.space_group_name_H-M   'P 1'
#
loop_
_entity.id
_entity.type
_entity.pdbx_description
1 polymer ?
#
loop_
_entity_poly.entity_id
_entity_poly.type
_entity_poly.pdbx_seq_one_letter_code
_entity_poly.pdbx_strand_id
1 'polypeptide(L)'
;NGSTTASAVNNGSSDACGIATTTLNNSSFTCANVAVPNTVILTVTDVNGNSSTCSAAVTVQDNIAPIALCQNVTVQLDNNGNGSTTAAAVNNGSADNCAISNLALSQTAFVCSEVGVNTEILTVTDVNGNSTTCSTTITVEDNVAPVAVCQNITVQLDPSGNASITASQVNNGSSDACGIASLALNITTFNCANVNGNTVILTVTDVNGNSTTCSTTITV
;
A
#
# COMPACT_ATOMS: atom_id res chain seq x y z
N ASN A 1 -8.74 -20.90 20.65
CA ASN A 1 -8.69 -21.83 21.80
C ASN A 1 -9.06 -23.24 21.33
N GLY A 2 -8.29 -24.22 21.75
CA GLY A 2 -8.55 -25.65 21.54
C GLY A 2 -8.81 -26.39 22.84
N SER A 3 -9.37 -27.57 22.74
CA SER A 3 -9.57 -28.43 23.91
C SER A 3 -9.43 -29.91 23.56
N THR A 4 -9.06 -30.72 24.55
CA THR A 4 -9.11 -32.18 24.47
C THR A 4 -9.86 -32.72 25.68
N THR A 5 -10.22 -34.01 25.64
CA THR A 5 -10.94 -34.66 26.72
C THR A 5 -10.16 -35.85 27.27
N ALA A 6 -10.43 -36.26 28.51
CA ALA A 6 -9.82 -37.44 29.04
C ALA A 6 -10.12 -38.70 28.19
N SER A 7 -11.32 -38.77 27.62
CA SER A 7 -11.74 -39.85 26.71
C SER A 7 -10.88 -39.90 25.42
N ALA A 8 -10.50 -38.74 24.88
CA ALA A 8 -9.66 -38.67 23.66
C ALA A 8 -8.20 -39.10 23.92
N VAL A 9 -7.72 -38.92 25.14
CA VAL A 9 -6.34 -39.29 25.55
C VAL A 9 -6.30 -40.75 26.09
N ASN A 10 -7.39 -41.27 26.60
CA ASN A 10 -7.48 -42.61 27.15
C ASN A 10 -7.44 -43.68 26.05
N ASN A 11 -6.39 -44.49 26.04
CA ASN A 11 -6.21 -45.58 25.10
C ASN A 11 -6.50 -46.96 25.76
N GLY A 12 -7.75 -47.12 26.30
CA GLY A 12 -8.21 -48.42 26.84
C GLY A 12 -7.76 -48.72 28.26
N SER A 13 -7.67 -47.70 29.13
CA SER A 13 -7.45 -47.95 30.57
C SER A 13 -8.52 -48.90 31.10
N SER A 14 -8.13 -49.91 31.92
CA SER A 14 -9.02 -50.92 32.49
C SER A 14 -8.65 -51.25 33.93
N ASP A 15 -9.63 -51.68 34.70
CA ASP A 15 -9.51 -52.23 36.02
C ASP A 15 -10.51 -53.40 36.20
N ALA A 16 -10.13 -54.41 37.00
CA ALA A 16 -10.95 -55.61 37.20
C ALA A 16 -12.29 -55.33 37.86
N CYS A 17 -12.36 -54.32 38.73
CA CYS A 17 -13.58 -53.89 39.44
C CYS A 17 -14.29 -52.73 38.76
N GLY A 18 -13.69 -52.11 37.69
CA GLY A 18 -14.22 -51.01 36.89
C GLY A 18 -13.61 -49.66 37.18
N ILE A 19 -13.66 -48.80 36.17
CA ILE A 19 -13.17 -47.39 36.24
C ILE A 19 -14.33 -46.50 36.69
N ALA A 20 -14.08 -45.67 37.72
CA ALA A 20 -15.02 -44.69 38.21
C ALA A 20 -14.86 -43.33 37.47
N THR A 21 -13.61 -42.84 37.31
CA THR A 21 -13.37 -41.55 36.68
C THR A 21 -12.06 -41.52 35.86
N THR A 22 -12.05 -40.66 34.84
CA THR A 22 -10.85 -40.27 34.11
C THR A 22 -10.77 -38.77 34.02
N THR A 23 -9.63 -38.18 34.38
CA THR A 23 -9.44 -36.72 34.40
C THR A 23 -8.10 -36.33 33.75
N LEU A 24 -8.02 -35.14 33.19
CA LEU A 24 -6.78 -34.54 32.69
C LEU A 24 -6.35 -33.38 33.59
N ASN A 25 -5.03 -33.23 33.77
CA ASN A 25 -4.45 -32.05 34.45
C ASN A 25 -4.63 -30.77 33.64
N ASN A 26 -4.66 -30.87 32.32
CA ASN A 26 -4.96 -29.77 31.41
C ASN A 26 -5.79 -30.27 30.22
N SER A 27 -6.90 -29.60 29.95
CA SER A 27 -7.80 -29.92 28.84
C SER A 27 -8.02 -28.76 27.86
N SER A 28 -7.44 -27.58 28.14
CA SER A 28 -7.62 -26.38 27.35
C SER A 28 -6.28 -25.83 26.87
N PHE A 29 -6.22 -25.37 25.62
CA PHE A 29 -5.03 -24.88 24.95
C PHE A 29 -5.33 -23.56 24.30
N THR A 30 -4.30 -22.71 24.21
CA THR A 30 -4.34 -21.37 23.60
C THR A 30 -3.29 -21.27 22.51
N CYS A 31 -3.17 -20.10 21.87
CA CYS A 31 -2.15 -19.84 20.88
C CYS A 31 -0.71 -20.06 21.41
N ALA A 32 -0.48 -19.87 22.71
CA ALA A 32 0.82 -20.14 23.33
C ALA A 32 1.22 -21.64 23.31
N ASN A 33 0.27 -22.52 23.06
CA ASN A 33 0.48 -23.96 22.99
C ASN A 33 0.70 -24.47 21.56
N VAL A 34 0.57 -23.60 20.56
CA VAL A 34 0.75 -23.97 19.15
C VAL A 34 2.24 -24.22 18.87
N ALA A 35 2.52 -25.27 18.11
CA ALA A 35 3.87 -25.69 17.69
C ALA A 35 4.88 -25.96 18.82
N VAL A 36 4.41 -26.08 20.08
CA VAL A 36 5.26 -26.48 21.22
C VAL A 36 4.81 -27.83 21.76
N PRO A 37 5.72 -28.62 22.39
CA PRO A 37 5.34 -29.86 23.04
C PRO A 37 4.41 -29.61 24.22
N ASN A 38 3.19 -30.16 24.16
CA ASN A 38 2.24 -30.09 25.26
C ASN A 38 2.07 -31.52 25.85
N THR A 39 2.43 -31.70 27.10
CA THR A 39 2.23 -32.97 27.80
C THR A 39 1.06 -32.84 28.75
N VAL A 40 0.09 -33.75 28.64
CA VAL A 40 -1.02 -33.89 29.58
C VAL A 40 -0.88 -35.18 30.41
N ILE A 41 -1.38 -35.14 31.61
CA ILE A 41 -1.41 -36.30 32.53
C ILE A 41 -2.85 -36.74 32.64
N LEU A 42 -3.12 -37.99 32.22
CA LEU A 42 -4.37 -38.66 32.46
C LEU A 42 -4.31 -39.37 33.83
N THR A 43 -5.25 -39.07 34.70
CA THR A 43 -5.46 -39.76 35.95
C THR A 43 -6.71 -40.66 35.80
N VAL A 44 -6.55 -41.92 36.06
CA VAL A 44 -7.61 -42.96 36.05
C VAL A 44 -7.86 -43.42 37.48
N THR A 45 -9.08 -43.35 37.93
CA THR A 45 -9.47 -43.79 39.30
C THR A 45 -10.51 -44.89 39.19
N ASP A 46 -10.30 -46.00 39.89
CA ASP A 46 -11.21 -47.12 39.97
C ASP A 46 -12.41 -46.84 40.92
N VAL A 47 -13.36 -47.76 40.97
CA VAL A 47 -14.55 -47.64 41.85
C VAL A 47 -14.21 -47.71 43.32
N ASN A 48 -13.04 -48.20 43.70
CA ASN A 48 -12.52 -48.35 45.06
C ASN A 48 -11.68 -47.15 45.51
N GLY A 49 -11.41 -46.17 44.59
CA GLY A 49 -10.67 -44.97 44.89
C GLY A 49 -9.15 -45.08 44.62
N ASN A 50 -8.64 -46.19 44.08
CA ASN A 50 -7.24 -46.30 43.70
C ASN A 50 -7.03 -45.58 42.37
N SER A 51 -5.87 -44.90 42.24
CA SER A 51 -5.57 -44.08 41.05
C SER A 51 -4.21 -44.45 40.43
N SER A 52 -4.15 -44.38 39.11
CA SER A 52 -2.91 -44.43 38.35
C SER A 52 -2.88 -43.32 37.32
N THR A 53 -1.64 -42.97 36.86
CA THR A 53 -1.45 -41.88 35.90
C THR A 53 -0.62 -42.34 34.74
N CYS A 54 -0.87 -41.75 33.56
CA CYS A 54 0.01 -41.82 32.39
C CYS A 54 0.09 -40.45 31.71
N SER A 55 1.17 -40.23 31.00
CA SER A 55 1.37 -39.00 30.21
C SER A 55 1.09 -39.23 28.73
N ALA A 56 0.55 -38.21 28.06
CA ALA A 56 0.35 -38.18 26.62
C ALA A 56 0.77 -36.83 26.04
N ALA A 57 1.29 -36.84 24.82
CA ALA A 57 1.57 -35.63 24.08
C ALA A 57 0.33 -35.14 23.33
N VAL A 58 0.06 -33.85 23.39
CA VAL A 58 -0.99 -33.17 22.63
C VAL A 58 -0.34 -32.19 21.69
N THR A 59 -0.58 -32.35 20.39
CA THR A 59 -0.15 -31.39 19.36
C THR A 59 -1.27 -30.38 19.14
N VAL A 60 -0.99 -29.11 19.34
CA VAL A 60 -1.90 -28.01 19.06
C VAL A 60 -1.47 -27.33 17.76
N GLN A 61 -2.39 -27.15 16.85
CA GLN A 61 -2.18 -26.50 15.57
C GLN A 61 -3.16 -25.36 15.41
N ASP A 62 -2.69 -24.29 14.79
CA ASP A 62 -3.54 -23.23 14.28
C ASP A 62 -3.59 -23.34 12.75
N ASN A 63 -4.77 -23.61 12.22
CA ASN A 63 -5.04 -23.71 10.79
C ASN A 63 -6.09 -22.67 10.36
N ILE A 64 -6.31 -21.64 11.19
CA ILE A 64 -7.27 -20.58 10.92
C ILE A 64 -6.50 -19.43 10.28
N ALA A 65 -6.88 -19.08 9.05
CA ALA A 65 -6.27 -17.96 8.35
C ALA A 65 -6.81 -16.63 8.91
N PRO A 66 -6.00 -15.57 8.89
CA PRO A 66 -6.41 -14.23 9.32
C PRO A 66 -7.55 -13.67 8.47
N ILE A 67 -8.31 -12.74 9.04
CA ILE A 67 -9.28 -11.92 8.31
C ILE A 67 -8.52 -10.72 7.78
N ALA A 68 -8.40 -10.61 6.44
CA ALA A 68 -7.76 -9.48 5.77
C ALA A 68 -8.80 -8.38 5.48
N LEU A 69 -8.53 -7.17 5.94
CA LEU A 69 -9.35 -5.97 5.72
C LEU A 69 -8.47 -4.87 5.13
N CYS A 70 -8.85 -4.35 3.96
CA CYS A 70 -8.14 -3.28 3.26
C CYS A 70 -8.95 -1.98 3.25
N GLN A 71 -8.22 -0.86 3.11
CA GLN A 71 -8.76 0.45 2.76
C GLN A 71 -8.02 1.06 1.57
N ASN A 72 -8.70 1.90 0.81
CA ASN A 72 -8.11 2.65 -0.28
C ASN A 72 -7.19 3.75 0.25
N VAL A 73 -6.14 4.05 -0.52
CA VAL A 73 -5.12 5.06 -0.18
C VAL A 73 -4.84 5.93 -1.39
N THR A 74 -4.59 7.23 -1.17
CA THR A 74 -4.06 8.13 -2.19
C THR A 74 -2.57 8.37 -1.94
N VAL A 75 -1.77 8.26 -3.00
CA VAL A 75 -0.34 8.52 -3.02
C VAL A 75 -0.09 9.76 -3.86
N GLN A 76 0.56 10.78 -3.28
CA GLN A 76 1.00 11.97 -4.00
C GLN A 76 2.43 11.76 -4.50
N LEU A 77 2.69 12.10 -5.77
CA LEU A 77 4.05 12.12 -6.31
C LEU A 77 4.80 13.36 -5.81
N ASP A 78 6.10 13.21 -5.62
CA ASP A 78 7.01 14.28 -5.27
C ASP A 78 7.53 15.01 -6.53
N ASN A 79 8.39 16.05 -6.35
CA ASN A 79 8.99 16.83 -7.43
C ASN A 79 9.90 16.01 -8.38
N ASN A 80 10.18 14.75 -8.04
CA ASN A 80 10.95 13.82 -8.88
C ASN A 80 10.05 12.78 -9.55
N GLY A 81 8.74 12.90 -9.39
CA GLY A 81 7.75 11.98 -9.93
C GLY A 81 7.68 10.64 -9.20
N ASN A 82 8.04 10.59 -7.91
CA ASN A 82 8.02 9.38 -7.08
C ASN A 82 7.03 9.51 -5.94
N GLY A 83 6.33 8.43 -5.63
CA GLY A 83 5.45 8.31 -4.48
C GLY A 83 5.56 6.95 -3.82
N SER A 84 5.10 6.81 -2.59
CA SER A 84 5.11 5.51 -1.90
C SER A 84 4.00 5.39 -0.86
N THR A 85 3.64 4.15 -0.58
CA THR A 85 2.76 3.77 0.53
C THR A 85 3.31 2.54 1.25
N THR A 86 2.62 2.09 2.29
CA THR A 86 3.02 0.92 3.07
C THR A 86 1.86 -0.06 3.22
N ALA A 87 2.16 -1.34 3.48
CA ALA A 87 1.15 -2.33 3.83
C ALA A 87 0.32 -1.90 5.05
N ALA A 88 0.94 -1.22 6.02
CA ALA A 88 0.26 -0.71 7.21
C ALA A 88 -0.76 0.40 6.89
N ALA A 89 -0.46 1.27 5.92
CA ALA A 89 -1.40 2.32 5.49
C ALA A 89 -2.65 1.77 4.81
N VAL A 90 -2.50 0.64 4.11
CA VAL A 90 -3.58 -0.06 3.41
C VAL A 90 -4.40 -0.95 4.36
N ASN A 91 -3.78 -1.44 5.43
CA ASN A 91 -4.43 -2.31 6.39
C ASN A 91 -5.52 -1.57 7.19
N ASN A 92 -6.75 -2.09 7.16
CA ASN A 92 -7.89 -1.53 7.88
C ASN A 92 -8.35 -2.44 9.04
N GLY A 93 -7.39 -2.81 9.90
CA GLY A 93 -7.68 -3.60 11.08
C GLY A 93 -7.83 -5.10 10.80
N SER A 94 -7.02 -5.66 9.90
CA SER A 94 -6.92 -7.12 9.74
C SER A 94 -6.60 -7.79 11.08
N ALA A 95 -7.17 -8.97 11.33
CA ALA A 95 -7.07 -9.63 12.61
C ALA A 95 -6.99 -11.15 12.45
N ASP A 96 -6.42 -11.79 13.46
CA ASP A 96 -6.37 -13.23 13.62
C ASP A 96 -6.58 -13.65 15.08
N ASN A 97 -6.97 -14.92 15.30
CA ASN A 97 -7.19 -15.47 16.64
C ASN A 97 -5.89 -15.66 17.44
N CYS A 98 -4.74 -15.84 16.76
CA CYS A 98 -3.44 -16.05 17.40
C CYS A 98 -2.44 -14.90 17.18
N ALA A 99 -2.68 -14.00 16.32
CA ALA A 99 -1.96 -12.76 16.02
C ALA A 99 -1.44 -12.73 14.58
N ILE A 100 -1.30 -11.50 14.05
CA ILE A 100 -0.67 -11.23 12.75
C ILE A 100 0.85 -11.15 12.93
N SER A 101 1.60 -11.82 12.05
CA SER A 101 3.06 -11.76 11.98
C SER A 101 3.57 -10.83 10.90
N ASN A 102 2.85 -10.74 9.77
CA ASN A 102 3.32 -9.97 8.62
C ASN A 102 2.17 -9.37 7.79
N LEU A 103 2.44 -8.19 7.25
CA LEU A 103 1.64 -7.50 6.25
C LEU A 103 2.53 -7.22 5.03
N ALA A 104 2.16 -7.69 3.86
CA ALA A 104 2.88 -7.46 2.61
C ALA A 104 1.95 -6.90 1.54
N LEU A 105 2.33 -5.77 0.94
CA LEU A 105 1.62 -5.16 -0.18
C LEU A 105 2.34 -5.51 -1.48
N SER A 106 1.58 -5.80 -2.54
CA SER A 106 2.12 -6.20 -3.85
C SER A 106 3.03 -5.14 -4.46
N GLN A 107 2.67 -3.85 -4.27
CA GLN A 107 3.49 -2.71 -4.69
C GLN A 107 3.43 -1.59 -3.65
N THR A 108 4.58 -0.97 -3.38
CA THR A 108 4.71 0.10 -2.37
C THR A 108 5.27 1.40 -2.93
N ALA A 109 5.90 1.38 -4.10
CA ALA A 109 6.48 2.54 -4.77
C ALA A 109 5.80 2.78 -6.12
N PHE A 110 5.56 4.04 -6.46
CA PHE A 110 4.84 4.47 -7.66
C PHE A 110 5.58 5.60 -8.35
N VAL A 111 5.41 5.69 -9.66
CA VAL A 111 6.03 6.69 -10.52
C VAL A 111 5.00 7.32 -11.47
N CYS A 112 5.42 8.33 -12.24
CA CYS A 112 4.55 9.08 -13.18
C CYS A 112 3.71 8.21 -14.13
N SER A 113 4.24 7.06 -14.58
CA SER A 113 3.49 6.17 -15.49
C SER A 113 2.30 5.45 -14.83
N GLU A 114 2.20 5.55 -13.50
CA GLU A 114 1.18 4.90 -12.69
C GLU A 114 0.16 5.90 -12.13
N VAL A 115 0.20 7.16 -12.58
CA VAL A 115 -0.82 8.16 -12.21
C VAL A 115 -2.20 7.66 -12.62
N GLY A 116 -3.14 7.70 -11.66
CA GLY A 116 -4.47 7.15 -11.79
C GLY A 116 -4.75 6.04 -10.78
N VAL A 117 -5.64 5.12 -11.14
CA VAL A 117 -6.15 4.06 -10.26
C VAL A 117 -5.34 2.79 -10.47
N ASN A 118 -4.69 2.32 -9.41
CA ASN A 118 -3.94 1.05 -9.36
C ASN A 118 -4.63 0.10 -8.38
N THR A 119 -4.70 -1.18 -8.71
CA THR A 119 -5.26 -2.22 -7.83
C THR A 119 -4.14 -3.06 -7.27
N GLU A 120 -4.02 -3.06 -5.94
CA GLU A 120 -2.97 -3.76 -5.22
C GLU A 120 -3.56 -4.80 -4.27
N ILE A 121 -2.74 -5.77 -3.88
CA ILE A 121 -3.12 -6.87 -3.01
C ILE A 121 -2.34 -6.77 -1.70
N LEU A 122 -3.06 -6.68 -0.59
CA LEU A 122 -2.49 -6.88 0.75
C LEU A 122 -2.57 -8.35 1.12
N THR A 123 -1.43 -8.94 1.44
CA THR A 123 -1.33 -10.28 2.03
C THR A 123 -1.12 -10.13 3.54
N VAL A 124 -1.98 -10.76 4.31
CA VAL A 124 -1.94 -10.80 5.77
C VAL A 124 -1.55 -12.21 6.19
N THR A 125 -0.49 -12.37 6.98
CA THR A 125 0.01 -13.67 7.45
C THR A 125 0.03 -13.68 8.98
N ASP A 126 -0.46 -14.74 9.58
CA ASP A 126 -0.42 -14.96 11.04
C ASP A 126 0.94 -15.48 11.52
N VAL A 127 1.07 -15.65 12.84
CA VAL A 127 2.30 -16.19 13.47
C VAL A 127 2.52 -17.67 13.20
N ASN A 128 1.51 -18.38 12.69
CA ASN A 128 1.53 -19.82 12.41
C ASN A 128 1.73 -20.12 10.91
N GLY A 129 1.75 -19.07 10.05
CA GLY A 129 2.00 -19.18 8.62
C GLY A 129 0.74 -19.28 7.75
N ASN A 130 -0.47 -19.21 8.34
CA ASN A 130 -1.67 -19.11 7.54
C ASN A 130 -1.81 -17.69 6.97
N SER A 131 -2.35 -17.56 5.76
CA SER A 131 -2.45 -16.27 5.11
C SER A 131 -3.75 -16.06 4.35
N THR A 132 -4.15 -14.79 4.23
CA THR A 132 -5.31 -14.35 3.45
C THR A 132 -4.98 -13.04 2.77
N THR A 133 -5.69 -12.72 1.70
CA THR A 133 -5.48 -11.49 0.93
C THR A 133 -6.75 -10.65 0.85
N CYS A 134 -6.58 -9.33 0.67
CA CYS A 134 -7.64 -8.42 0.22
C CYS A 134 -7.11 -7.51 -0.89
N SER A 135 -8.00 -7.08 -1.80
CA SER A 135 -7.70 -6.10 -2.84
C SER A 135 -8.02 -4.69 -2.37
N THR A 136 -7.17 -3.74 -2.72
CA THR A 136 -7.32 -2.32 -2.42
C THR A 136 -7.07 -1.49 -3.66
N THR A 137 -7.61 -0.28 -3.67
CA THR A 137 -7.33 0.72 -4.70
C THR A 137 -6.34 1.75 -4.15
N ILE A 138 -5.24 1.95 -4.87
CA ILE A 138 -4.28 3.03 -4.64
C ILE A 138 -4.44 4.03 -5.78
N THR A 139 -4.87 5.25 -5.44
CA THR A 139 -4.96 6.36 -6.38
C THR A 139 -3.65 7.14 -6.33
N VAL A 140 -2.90 7.13 -7.44
CA VAL A 140 -1.66 7.90 -7.57
C VAL A 140 -1.99 9.23 -8.25
N GLU A 141 -1.59 10.34 -7.64
CA GLU A 141 -1.85 11.68 -8.13
C GLU A 141 -0.54 12.46 -8.29
N ASP A 142 -0.44 13.17 -9.41
CA ASP A 142 0.55 14.21 -9.61
C ASP A 142 -0.12 15.57 -9.50
N ASN A 143 0.18 16.28 -8.42
CA ASN A 143 -0.27 17.64 -8.13
C ASN A 143 0.90 18.63 -8.12
N VAL A 144 2.05 18.20 -8.65
CA VAL A 144 3.25 19.05 -8.78
C VAL A 144 3.15 19.85 -10.06
N ALA A 145 3.22 21.18 -9.94
CA ALA A 145 3.18 22.05 -11.11
C ALA A 145 4.55 22.09 -11.82
N PRO A 146 4.58 22.20 -13.15
CA PRO A 146 5.82 22.29 -13.91
C PRO A 146 6.64 23.54 -13.56
N VAL A 147 7.95 23.46 -13.75
CA VAL A 147 8.87 24.61 -13.67
C VAL A 147 8.85 25.33 -15.00
N ALA A 148 8.29 26.54 -15.04
CA ALA A 148 8.27 27.38 -16.23
C ALA A 148 9.52 28.26 -16.31
N VAL A 149 10.25 28.16 -17.42
CA VAL A 149 11.46 28.97 -17.71
C VAL A 149 11.32 29.61 -19.05
N CYS A 150 11.35 30.97 -19.08
CA CYS A 150 11.27 31.78 -20.29
C CYS A 150 12.59 32.43 -20.65
N GLN A 151 12.73 32.81 -21.94
CA GLN A 151 13.79 33.66 -22.42
C GLN A 151 13.25 34.86 -23.22
N ASN A 152 13.95 35.99 -23.16
CA ASN A 152 13.70 37.15 -24.02
C ASN A 152 14.11 36.84 -25.46
N ILE A 153 13.30 37.29 -26.41
CA ILE A 153 13.65 37.19 -27.83
C ILE A 153 13.41 38.51 -28.56
N THR A 154 14.10 38.70 -29.70
CA THR A 154 13.87 39.80 -30.61
C THR A 154 13.27 39.27 -31.90
N VAL A 155 12.22 39.92 -32.40
CA VAL A 155 11.60 39.61 -33.69
C VAL A 155 11.61 40.79 -34.60
N GLN A 156 11.77 40.55 -35.91
CA GLN A 156 11.73 41.59 -36.93
C GLN A 156 10.34 41.56 -37.60
N LEU A 157 9.81 42.77 -37.87
CA LEU A 157 8.60 42.88 -38.70
C LEU A 157 8.94 42.53 -40.15
N ASP A 158 8.02 41.83 -40.80
CA ASP A 158 8.07 41.57 -42.25
C ASP A 158 7.79 42.84 -43.05
N PRO A 159 7.90 42.84 -44.42
CA PRO A 159 7.60 44.00 -45.26
C PRO A 159 6.14 44.49 -45.16
N SER A 160 5.25 43.68 -44.63
CA SER A 160 3.82 44.01 -44.35
C SER A 160 3.62 44.60 -42.95
N GLY A 161 4.69 44.73 -42.14
CA GLY A 161 4.67 45.26 -40.80
C GLY A 161 4.14 44.28 -39.74
N ASN A 162 4.27 42.98 -39.95
CA ASN A 162 3.80 41.94 -39.02
C ASN A 162 4.96 41.01 -38.57
N ALA A 163 4.83 40.45 -37.36
CA ALA A 163 5.68 39.38 -36.87
C ALA A 163 4.86 38.37 -36.05
N SER A 164 5.34 37.16 -35.95
CA SER A 164 4.76 36.14 -35.09
C SER A 164 5.83 35.36 -34.33
N ILE A 165 5.44 34.83 -33.17
CA ILE A 165 6.28 33.96 -32.31
C ILE A 165 5.54 32.70 -31.96
N THR A 166 6.31 31.67 -31.59
CA THR A 166 5.80 30.39 -31.07
C THR A 166 6.20 30.22 -29.60
N ALA A 167 5.45 29.43 -28.87
CA ALA A 167 5.77 29.12 -27.47
C ALA A 167 7.15 28.47 -27.34
N SER A 168 7.56 27.64 -28.31
CA SER A 168 8.88 26.99 -28.33
C SER A 168 10.04 27.96 -28.40
N GLN A 169 9.87 29.11 -29.08
CA GLN A 169 10.92 30.14 -29.16
C GLN A 169 11.15 30.89 -27.85
N VAL A 170 10.07 31.00 -27.04
CA VAL A 170 10.08 31.68 -25.75
C VAL A 170 10.48 30.73 -24.62
N ASN A 171 10.18 29.44 -24.76
CA ASN A 171 10.51 28.43 -23.78
C ASN A 171 12.03 28.23 -23.70
N ASN A 172 12.59 28.26 -22.48
CA ASN A 172 14.02 28.06 -22.21
C ASN A 172 14.24 26.87 -21.25
N GLY A 173 13.70 25.70 -21.61
CA GLY A 173 13.90 24.49 -20.85
C GLY A 173 12.93 24.33 -19.67
N SER A 174 11.67 24.74 -19.80
CA SER A 174 10.63 24.39 -18.84
C SER A 174 10.54 22.88 -18.71
N SER A 175 10.32 22.39 -17.50
CA SER A 175 10.37 20.95 -17.18
C SER A 175 9.36 20.57 -16.12
N ASP A 176 8.99 19.29 -16.16
CA ASP A 176 8.22 18.59 -15.14
C ASP A 176 8.69 17.14 -15.08
N ALA A 177 8.60 16.51 -13.91
CA ALA A 177 9.03 15.12 -13.69
C ALA A 177 8.17 14.12 -14.46
N CYS A 178 6.87 14.37 -14.55
CA CYS A 178 5.92 13.53 -15.27
C CYS A 178 5.74 13.94 -16.73
N GLY A 179 6.29 15.10 -17.13
CA GLY A 179 6.34 15.56 -18.50
C GLY A 179 5.43 16.75 -18.81
N ILE A 180 5.78 17.48 -19.88
CA ILE A 180 5.04 18.64 -20.35
C ILE A 180 4.05 18.22 -21.43
N ALA A 181 2.77 18.57 -21.28
CA ALA A 181 1.73 18.37 -22.28
C ALA A 181 1.64 19.53 -23.27
N SER A 182 1.73 20.77 -22.80
CA SER A 182 1.54 21.93 -23.68
C SER A 182 2.27 23.19 -23.22
N LEU A 183 2.56 24.03 -24.22
CA LEU A 183 3.09 25.38 -24.06
C LEU A 183 2.16 26.36 -24.78
N ALA A 184 1.72 27.42 -24.12
CA ALA A 184 0.82 28.42 -24.70
C ALA A 184 1.31 29.83 -24.38
N LEU A 185 1.16 30.75 -25.35
CA LEU A 185 1.44 32.17 -25.19
C LEU A 185 0.11 32.95 -25.13
N ASN A 186 0.08 34.00 -24.34
CA ASN A 186 -1.04 34.96 -24.32
C ASN A 186 -1.03 35.88 -25.54
N ILE A 187 0.13 36.15 -26.17
CA ILE A 187 0.33 36.97 -27.38
C ILE A 187 1.24 36.21 -28.31
N THR A 188 0.87 36.04 -29.58
CA THR A 188 1.64 35.32 -30.59
C THR A 188 1.96 36.17 -31.84
N THR A 189 1.29 37.35 -31.99
CA THR A 189 1.42 38.21 -33.17
C THR A 189 1.69 39.65 -32.76
N PHE A 190 2.49 40.35 -33.56
CA PHE A 190 2.90 41.74 -33.36
C PHE A 190 2.79 42.49 -34.66
N ASN A 191 2.66 43.84 -34.56
CA ASN A 191 2.62 44.75 -35.68
C ASN A 191 3.40 46.03 -35.36
N CYS A 192 3.35 47.04 -36.27
CA CYS A 192 4.06 48.30 -36.09
C CYS A 192 3.72 49.07 -34.81
N ALA A 193 2.52 48.84 -34.22
CA ALA A 193 2.14 49.44 -32.93
C ALA A 193 2.83 48.80 -31.72
N ASN A 194 3.44 47.62 -31.91
CA ASN A 194 4.15 46.87 -30.88
C ASN A 194 5.67 47.07 -30.91
N VAL A 195 6.19 47.98 -31.73
CA VAL A 195 7.63 48.27 -31.77
C VAL A 195 8.14 48.71 -30.40
N ASN A 196 9.17 48.03 -29.88
CA ASN A 196 9.82 48.05 -28.58
C ASN A 196 9.51 46.77 -27.77
N GLY A 197 9.70 46.84 -26.44
CA GLY A 197 9.50 45.69 -25.54
C GLY A 197 8.03 45.42 -25.22
N ASN A 198 7.60 44.19 -25.42
CA ASN A 198 6.26 43.70 -25.06
C ASN A 198 6.39 42.56 -24.07
N THR A 199 5.59 42.63 -23.01
CA THR A 199 5.51 41.50 -22.02
C THR A 199 4.63 40.39 -22.57
N VAL A 200 5.19 39.20 -22.65
CA VAL A 200 4.48 37.97 -23.05
C VAL A 200 4.54 36.96 -21.92
N ILE A 201 3.47 36.22 -21.71
CA ILE A 201 3.36 35.19 -20.72
C ILE A 201 3.33 33.84 -21.41
N LEU A 202 4.23 32.96 -21.02
CA LEU A 202 4.21 31.53 -21.35
C LEU A 202 3.51 30.77 -20.23
N THR A 203 2.47 30.02 -20.59
CA THR A 203 1.84 29.03 -19.73
C THR A 203 2.39 27.66 -20.10
N VAL A 204 2.90 26.94 -19.12
CA VAL A 204 3.40 25.57 -19.22
C VAL A 204 2.42 24.67 -18.49
N THR A 205 1.91 23.66 -19.17
CA THR A 205 0.99 22.67 -18.57
C THR A 205 1.58 21.28 -18.70
N ASP A 206 1.59 20.52 -17.61
CA ASP A 206 2.05 19.15 -17.59
C ASP A 206 0.99 18.14 -18.12
N VAL A 207 1.34 16.86 -18.16
CA VAL A 207 0.44 15.80 -18.65
C VAL A 207 -0.72 15.49 -17.69
N ASN A 208 -0.61 15.95 -16.45
CA ASN A 208 -1.61 15.73 -15.40
C ASN A 208 -2.57 16.92 -15.22
N GLY A 209 -2.29 18.05 -15.94
CA GLY A 209 -3.13 19.22 -15.96
C GLY A 209 -2.70 20.34 -15.02
N ASN A 210 -1.61 20.16 -14.26
CA ASN A 210 -1.06 21.23 -13.44
C ASN A 210 -0.36 22.26 -14.35
N SER A 211 -0.37 23.53 -13.97
CA SER A 211 0.19 24.58 -14.83
C SER A 211 0.91 25.68 -14.05
N THR A 212 1.93 26.24 -14.69
CA THR A 212 2.69 27.37 -14.16
C THR A 212 2.97 28.36 -15.30
N THR A 213 3.25 29.60 -14.96
CA THR A 213 3.55 30.65 -15.94
C THR A 213 4.89 31.29 -15.68
N CYS A 214 5.54 31.79 -16.75
CA CYS A 214 6.62 32.74 -16.67
C CYS A 214 6.38 33.93 -17.60
N SER A 215 6.94 35.07 -17.26
CA SER A 215 6.89 36.31 -18.07
C SER A 215 8.22 36.59 -18.73
N THR A 216 8.17 37.07 -19.97
CA THR A 216 9.35 37.41 -20.77
C THR A 216 9.11 38.69 -21.59
N THR A 217 10.19 39.32 -22.09
CA THR A 217 10.08 40.48 -22.97
C THR A 217 10.39 40.07 -24.40
N ILE A 218 9.47 40.41 -25.32
CA ILE A 218 9.63 40.29 -26.75
C ILE A 218 9.94 41.68 -27.28
N THR A 219 11.14 41.87 -27.84
CA THR A 219 11.53 43.11 -28.49
C THR A 219 11.15 43.03 -29.96
N VAL A 220 10.25 43.87 -30.38
CA VAL A 220 9.82 44.04 -31.79
C VAL A 220 10.59 45.18 -32.44
#